data_8c643f27dcfdf10c89a73d2fe77c5a65
#
_entry.id   8c643f27dcfdf10c89a73d2fe77c5a65
#
_cell.length_a   1.000
_cell.length_b   1.000
_cell.length_c   1.000
_cell.angle_alpha   90.00
_cell.angle_beta   90.00
_cell.angle_gamma   90.00
#
_symmetry.space_group_name_H-M   'P 1'
#
loop_
_entity.id
_entity.type
_entity.pdbx_description
1 polymer ?
#
loop_
_entity_poly.entity_id
_entity_poly.type
_entity_poly.pdbx_seq_one_letter_code
_entity_poly.pdbx_strand_id
1 'polypeptide(L)'
;VKSGLIGLTPYLSTYWADKNVRCNALCPGGVENGQPGDFLGEVSSRIPMRRLAKPDEYQSTIIWMLSDASSYLNGSIVSVDGGRIVW
;
A
#
# COMPACT_ATOMS: atom_id res chain seq x y z
N VAL A 1 3.75 -9.98 -11.98
CA VAL A 1 4.51 -8.74 -11.81
C VAL A 1 4.42 -8.23 -10.37
N LYS A 2 3.20 -8.11 -9.84
CA LYS A 2 3.03 -7.60 -8.46
C LYS A 2 3.64 -8.52 -7.41
N SER A 3 3.49 -9.83 -7.57
CA SER A 3 4.10 -10.78 -6.64
C SER A 3 5.63 -10.74 -6.72
N GLY A 4 6.19 -10.41 -7.88
CA GLY A 4 7.63 -10.22 -8.03
C GLY A 4 8.14 -9.03 -7.24
N LEU A 5 7.40 -7.91 -7.24
CA LEU A 5 7.75 -6.74 -6.45
C LEU A 5 7.68 -7.03 -4.95
N ILE A 6 6.65 -7.75 -4.51
CA ILE A 6 6.50 -8.15 -3.11
C ILE A 6 7.65 -9.07 -2.70
N GLY A 7 8.03 -10.02 -3.56
CA GLY A 7 9.14 -10.93 -3.28
C GLY A 7 10.51 -10.24 -3.30
N LEU A 8 10.66 -9.19 -4.12
CA LEU A 8 11.91 -8.44 -4.23
C LEU A 8 12.15 -7.54 -3.01
N THR A 9 11.10 -7.06 -2.39
CA THR A 9 11.19 -6.10 -1.27
C THR A 9 12.01 -6.64 -0.09
N PRO A 10 11.77 -7.86 0.44
CA PRO A 10 12.61 -8.38 1.51
C PRO A 10 14.08 -8.51 1.11
N TYR A 11 14.34 -8.95 -0.11
CA TYR A 11 15.73 -9.09 -0.60
C TYR A 11 16.45 -7.75 -0.61
N LEU A 12 15.84 -6.72 -1.22
CA LEU A 12 16.45 -5.40 -1.29
C LEU A 12 16.59 -4.76 0.09
N SER A 13 15.63 -5.03 1.00
CA SER A 13 15.68 -4.48 2.34
C SER A 13 16.91 -4.95 3.12
N THR A 14 17.35 -6.18 2.88
CA THR A 14 18.55 -6.71 3.52
C THR A 14 19.82 -6.33 2.80
N TYR A 15 19.75 -6.22 1.48
CA TYR A 15 20.93 -5.95 0.65
C TYR A 15 21.59 -4.61 0.97
N TRP A 16 20.77 -3.57 1.21
CA TRP A 16 21.28 -2.22 1.47
C TRP A 16 21.05 -1.72 2.89
N ALA A 17 20.62 -2.59 3.78
CA ALA A 17 20.27 -2.17 5.15
C ALA A 17 21.46 -1.49 5.86
N ASP A 18 22.67 -2.00 5.70
CA ASP A 18 23.87 -1.46 6.30
C ASP A 18 24.38 -0.18 5.61
N LYS A 19 23.78 0.19 4.50
CA LYS A 19 24.08 1.42 3.77
C LYS A 19 23.09 2.54 4.07
N ASN A 20 22.28 2.37 5.10
CA ASN A 20 21.22 3.32 5.49
C ASN A 20 20.17 3.51 4.39
N VAL A 21 19.87 2.44 3.67
CA VAL A 21 18.83 2.43 2.65
C VAL A 21 17.73 1.46 3.10
N ARG A 22 16.51 1.95 3.16
CA ARG A 22 15.34 1.15 3.50
C ARG A 22 14.55 0.82 2.23
N CYS A 23 13.94 -0.35 2.22
CA CYS A 23 13.11 -0.77 1.10
C CYS A 23 11.82 -1.38 1.64
N ASN A 24 10.70 -0.76 1.32
CA ASN A 24 9.38 -1.20 1.74
C ASN A 24 8.44 -1.17 0.54
N ALA A 25 7.37 -1.94 0.60
CA ALA A 25 6.37 -1.98 -0.45
C ALA A 25 5.04 -1.44 0.08
N LEU A 26 4.38 -0.63 -0.72
CA LEU A 26 3.01 -0.19 -0.47
C LEU A 26 2.07 -0.94 -1.41
N CYS A 27 1.06 -1.58 -0.83
CA CYS A 27 0.04 -2.30 -1.60
C CYS A 27 -1.29 -1.55 -1.46
N PRO A 28 -1.61 -0.66 -2.40
CA PRO A 28 -2.87 0.07 -2.36
C PRO A 28 -4.03 -0.80 -2.80
N GLY A 29 -5.21 -0.50 -2.29
CA GLY A 29 -6.45 -1.06 -2.79
C GLY A 29 -7.02 -0.21 -3.91
N GLY A 30 -8.33 -0.35 -4.14
CA GLY A 30 -9.02 0.44 -5.15
C GLY A 30 -9.09 1.91 -4.78
N VAL A 31 -8.85 2.78 -5.75
CA VAL A 31 -8.89 4.23 -5.58
C VAL A 31 -10.04 4.79 -6.40
N GLU A 32 -10.85 5.67 -5.81
CA GLU A 32 -11.94 6.33 -6.50
C GLU A 32 -11.38 7.29 -7.55
N ASN A 33 -11.85 7.12 -8.79
CA ASN A 33 -11.33 7.88 -9.93
C ASN A 33 -12.43 8.11 -10.98
N GLY A 34 -13.63 8.53 -10.55
CA GLY A 34 -14.73 8.82 -11.44
C GLY A 34 -15.39 7.61 -12.08
N GLN A 35 -15.24 6.42 -11.51
CA GLN A 35 -15.88 5.22 -12.01
C GLN A 35 -17.42 5.32 -11.91
N PRO A 36 -18.17 4.61 -12.79
CA PRO A 36 -19.64 4.59 -12.69
C PRO A 36 -20.15 4.13 -11.33
N GLY A 37 -21.29 4.67 -10.90
CA GLY A 37 -21.84 4.39 -9.59
C GLY A 37 -22.14 2.93 -9.30
N ASP A 38 -22.65 2.17 -10.29
CA ASP A 38 -22.89 0.73 -10.15
C ASP A 38 -21.61 -0.07 -9.99
N PHE A 39 -20.53 0.35 -10.69
CA PHE A 39 -19.20 -0.25 -10.51
C PHE A 39 -18.69 0.05 -9.09
N LEU A 40 -18.83 1.30 -8.61
CA LEU A 40 -18.40 1.68 -7.26
C LEU A 40 -19.15 0.87 -6.20
N GLY A 41 -20.46 0.68 -6.37
CA GLY A 41 -21.27 -0.08 -5.45
C GLY A 41 -20.85 -1.55 -5.38
N GLU A 42 -20.60 -2.16 -6.52
CA GLU A 42 -20.18 -3.55 -6.59
C GLU A 42 -18.80 -3.76 -5.94
N VAL A 43 -17.84 -2.94 -6.29
CA VAL A 43 -16.49 -3.03 -5.75
C VAL A 43 -16.50 -2.75 -4.25
N SER A 44 -17.22 -1.71 -3.82
CA SER A 44 -17.30 -1.32 -2.41
C SER A 44 -17.89 -2.43 -1.54
N SER A 45 -18.82 -3.24 -2.07
CA SER A 45 -19.42 -4.34 -1.32
C SER A 45 -18.40 -5.42 -0.95
N ARG A 46 -17.26 -5.46 -1.63
CA ARG A 46 -16.18 -6.43 -1.41
C ARG A 46 -15.07 -5.92 -0.51
N ILE A 47 -15.23 -4.72 0.04
CA ILE A 47 -14.25 -4.09 0.91
C ILE A 47 -14.87 -3.93 2.30
N PRO A 48 -14.19 -4.36 3.38
CA PRO A 48 -14.73 -4.19 4.73
C PRO A 48 -15.16 -2.77 5.07
N MET A 49 -14.40 -1.77 4.67
CA MET A 49 -14.77 -0.36 4.91
C MET A 49 -15.86 0.14 3.97
N ARG A 50 -16.32 -0.68 3.02
CA ARG A 50 -17.44 -0.40 2.13
C ARG A 50 -17.26 0.83 1.24
N ARG A 51 -16.04 1.17 0.92
CA ARG A 51 -15.73 2.27 0.01
C ARG A 51 -14.35 2.10 -0.59
N LEU A 52 -14.14 2.71 -1.75
CA LEU A 52 -12.80 2.89 -2.31
C LEU A 52 -12.10 4.04 -1.56
N ALA A 53 -10.78 4.05 -1.65
CA ALA A 53 -9.99 5.14 -1.10
C ALA A 53 -10.16 6.39 -1.97
N LYS A 54 -10.09 7.56 -1.32
CA LYS A 54 -9.91 8.82 -2.04
C LYS A 54 -8.45 8.95 -2.44
N PRO A 55 -8.14 9.66 -3.55
CA PRO A 55 -6.75 9.77 -4.01
C PRO A 55 -5.79 10.31 -2.95
N ASP A 56 -6.26 11.22 -2.09
CA ASP A 56 -5.41 11.84 -1.06
C ASP A 56 -5.16 10.93 0.15
N GLU A 57 -5.87 9.81 0.26
CA GLU A 57 -5.71 8.92 1.42
C GLU A 57 -4.37 8.15 1.40
N TYR A 58 -3.68 8.12 0.28
CA TYR A 58 -2.36 7.48 0.19
C TYR A 58 -1.21 8.45 0.43
N GLN A 59 -1.45 9.75 0.37
CA GLN A 59 -0.39 10.76 0.46
C GLN A 59 0.33 10.69 1.80
N SER A 60 -0.40 10.67 2.90
CA SER A 60 0.20 10.64 4.24
C SER A 60 0.99 9.33 4.47
N THR A 61 0.51 8.21 3.96
CA THR A 61 1.23 6.94 4.08
C THR A 61 2.55 6.98 3.32
N ILE A 62 2.54 7.51 2.10
CA ILE A 62 3.75 7.62 1.28
C ILE A 62 4.74 8.56 1.95
N ILE A 63 4.28 9.71 2.42
CA ILE A 63 5.14 10.68 3.11
C ILE A 63 5.77 10.05 4.35
N TRP A 64 4.98 9.33 5.15
CA TRP A 64 5.47 8.64 6.33
C TRP A 64 6.54 7.59 5.95
N MET A 65 6.29 6.80 4.92
CA MET A 65 7.22 5.75 4.49
C MET A 65 8.55 6.32 4.00
N LEU A 66 8.53 7.52 3.43
CA LEU A 66 9.73 8.19 2.90
C LEU A 66 10.41 9.10 3.93
N SER A 67 9.82 9.26 5.10
CA SER A 67 10.33 10.19 6.12
C SER A 67 11.09 9.46 7.22
N ASP A 68 11.78 10.25 8.05
CA ASP A 68 12.48 9.72 9.22
C ASP A 68 11.52 9.20 10.29
N ALA A 69 10.24 9.54 10.19
CA ALA A 69 9.22 9.00 11.11
C ALA A 69 9.08 7.48 11.00
N SER A 70 9.46 6.90 9.86
CA SER A 70 9.48 5.46 9.66
C SER A 70 10.89 4.89 9.57
N SER A 71 11.84 5.50 10.27
CA SER A 71 13.28 5.19 10.12
C SER A 71 13.66 3.76 10.45
N TYR A 72 12.84 3.06 11.23
CA TYR A 72 13.10 1.64 11.57
C TYR A 72 12.24 0.67 10.75
N LEU A 73 11.46 1.18 9.80
CA LEU A 73 10.63 0.36 8.90
C LEU A 73 11.48 -0.10 7.72
N ASN A 74 11.67 -1.41 7.60
CA ASN A 74 12.47 -1.98 6.52
C ASN A 74 11.98 -3.38 6.19
N GLY A 75 11.78 -3.67 4.93
CA GLY A 75 11.30 -4.97 4.48
C GLY A 75 9.81 -5.19 4.67
N SER A 76 9.07 -4.16 4.97
CA SER A 76 7.63 -4.26 5.24
C SER A 76 6.80 -4.14 3.98
N ILE A 77 5.69 -4.85 3.99
CA ILE A 77 4.65 -4.73 2.95
C ILE A 77 3.44 -4.12 3.64
N VAL A 78 3.14 -2.87 3.30
CA VAL A 78 2.10 -2.08 3.96
C VAL A 78 0.86 -2.10 3.08
N SER A 79 -0.20 -2.73 3.55
CA SER A 79 -1.48 -2.79 2.83
C SER A 79 -2.38 -1.65 3.30
N VAL A 80 -2.86 -0.84 2.35
CA VAL A 80 -3.78 0.27 2.60
C VAL A 80 -4.94 0.08 1.63
N ASP A 81 -5.97 -0.68 2.05
CA ASP A 81 -6.97 -1.18 1.13
C ASP A 81 -8.38 -1.29 1.76
N GLY A 82 -8.60 -0.62 2.88
CA GLY A 82 -9.90 -0.67 3.56
C GLY A 82 -10.22 -2.04 4.16
N GLY A 83 -9.22 -2.89 4.31
CA GLY A 83 -9.38 -4.22 4.88
C GLY A 83 -9.60 -5.33 3.84
N ARG A 84 -9.56 -5.02 2.56
CA ARG A 84 -9.88 -5.99 1.51
C ARG A 84 -9.01 -7.25 1.59
N ILE A 85 -7.72 -7.10 1.91
CA ILE A 85 -6.79 -8.23 1.90
C ILE A 85 -7.12 -9.27 2.98
N VAL A 86 -7.82 -8.87 4.04
CA VAL A 86 -8.17 -9.79 5.13
C VAL A 86 -9.54 -10.45 4.91
N TRP A 87 -10.18 -10.20 3.81
CA TRP A 87 -11.41 -10.85 3.36
C TRP A 87 -11.09 -11.82 2.21
#